data_c782591e2e0638b98e7c685fd4b61036
#
_entry.id   c782591e2e0638b98e7c685fd4b61036
#
_cell.length_a   1.000
_cell.length_b   1.000
_cell.length_c   1.000
_cell.angle_alpha   90.00
_cell.angle_beta   90.00
_cell.angle_gamma   90.00
#
_symmetry.space_group_name_H-M   'P 1'
#
loop_
_entity.id
_entity.type
_entity.pdbx_description
1 polymer ?
#
loop_
_entity_poly.entity_id
_entity_poly.type
_entity_poly.pdbx_seq_one_letter_code
_entity_poly.pdbx_strand_id
1 'polypeptide(L)'
;ERLAQFEGFMHDEIMGTKKYLRDFSQGNRQKIGIIGAMIINPKVLLLDEPFNYLDPSSQMTIAHMIQRICKEQAITVIISSHNLNFVADISTRILLLEKGKLVKDFPNADGAAIAELNEYFGIQAE
;
A
#
# COMPACT_ATOMS: atom_id res chain seq x y z
N GLU A 1 13.29 19.16 -3.79
CA GLU A 1 13.29 18.28 -5.00
C GLU A 1 12.54 16.96 -4.77
N ARG A 2 12.86 16.17 -3.71
CA ARG A 2 12.20 14.88 -3.48
C ARG A 2 10.72 14.99 -3.13
N LEU A 3 10.30 16.04 -2.45
CA LEU A 3 8.89 16.24 -2.10
C LEU A 3 8.03 16.52 -3.34
N ALA A 4 8.59 17.18 -4.35
CA ALA A 4 7.86 17.54 -5.57
C ALA A 4 7.28 16.33 -6.32
N GLN A 5 7.95 15.17 -6.28
CA GLN A 5 7.44 13.94 -6.90
C GLN A 5 6.15 13.41 -6.25
N PHE A 6 5.84 13.85 -5.03
CA PHE A 6 4.66 13.43 -4.28
C PHE A 6 3.54 14.49 -4.27
N GLU A 7 3.76 15.67 -4.84
CA GLU A 7 2.78 16.76 -4.81
C GLU A 7 1.41 16.35 -5.38
N GLY A 8 1.40 15.57 -6.45
CA GLY A 8 0.16 15.06 -7.06
C GLY A 8 -0.64 14.08 -6.19
N PHE A 9 -0.06 13.56 -5.12
CA PHE A 9 -0.72 12.65 -4.16
C PHE A 9 -1.13 13.34 -2.86
N MET A 10 -0.59 14.52 -2.62
CA MET A 10 -0.95 15.39 -1.51
C MET A 10 -1.79 16.54 -2.05
N HIS A 11 -3.12 16.38 -2.00
CA HIS A 11 -4.02 17.47 -2.35
C HIS A 11 -3.75 18.73 -1.53
N ASP A 12 -4.27 19.88 -1.99
CA ASP A 12 -4.10 21.22 -1.37
C ASP A 12 -4.42 21.27 0.14
N GLU A 13 -5.19 20.29 0.64
CA GLU A 13 -5.48 20.14 2.07
C GLU A 13 -4.26 19.80 2.93
N ILE A 14 -3.20 19.25 2.32
CA ILE A 14 -1.96 18.83 3.03
C ILE A 14 -0.84 19.81 2.72
N MET A 15 -0.61 20.12 1.44
CA MET A 15 0.50 20.96 1.00
C MET A 15 0.25 22.43 1.32
N GLY A 16 1.26 23.07 1.90
CA GLY A 16 1.22 24.51 2.20
C GLY A 16 0.36 24.88 3.41
N THR A 17 -0.29 23.95 4.07
CA THR A 17 -1.06 24.22 5.29
C THR A 17 -0.17 24.24 6.52
N LYS A 18 -0.33 25.28 7.36
CA LYS A 18 0.34 25.38 8.67
C LYS A 18 -0.55 24.72 9.74
N LYS A 19 -0.62 23.40 9.72
CA LYS A 19 -1.37 22.60 10.70
C LYS A 19 -0.44 21.64 11.43
N TYR A 20 -0.75 21.34 12.68
CA TYR A 20 -0.14 20.21 13.38
C TYR A 20 -0.64 18.89 12.76
N LEU A 21 0.22 17.87 12.75
CA LEU A 21 -0.14 16.56 12.20
C LEU A 21 -1.43 15.99 12.82
N ARG A 22 -1.63 16.22 14.13
CA ARG A 22 -2.83 15.80 14.87
C ARG A 22 -4.15 16.42 14.36
N ASP A 23 -4.07 17.56 13.67
CA ASP A 23 -5.23 18.32 13.21
C ASP A 23 -5.70 17.87 11.81
N PHE A 24 -4.96 16.98 11.17
CA PHE A 24 -5.35 16.37 9.90
C PHE A 24 -6.32 15.21 10.14
N SER A 25 -7.18 14.92 9.14
CA SER A 25 -8.00 13.72 9.14
C SER A 25 -7.12 12.46 9.25
N GLN A 26 -7.70 11.36 9.69
CA GLN A 26 -6.98 10.09 9.83
C GLN A 26 -6.42 9.60 8.49
N GLY A 27 -7.19 9.76 7.40
CA GLY A 27 -6.72 9.45 6.05
C GLY A 27 -5.56 10.33 5.59
N ASN A 28 -5.61 11.64 5.84
CA ASN A 28 -4.52 12.54 5.50
C ASN A 28 -3.25 12.27 6.31
N ARG A 29 -3.38 11.92 7.59
CA ARG A 29 -2.25 11.47 8.41
C ARG A 29 -1.62 10.20 7.86
N GLN A 30 -2.43 9.26 7.38
CA GLN A 30 -1.97 8.03 6.74
C GLN A 30 -1.17 8.34 5.46
N LYS A 31 -1.69 9.20 4.59
CA LYS A 31 -0.97 9.65 3.38
C LYS A 31 0.36 10.30 3.71
N ILE A 32 0.38 11.21 4.67
CA ILE A 32 1.61 11.90 5.13
C ILE A 32 2.64 10.89 5.64
N GLY A 33 2.21 9.90 6.43
CA GLY A 33 3.08 8.86 6.96
C GLY A 33 3.73 8.02 5.87
N ILE A 34 2.95 7.57 4.88
CA ILE A 34 3.44 6.77 3.75
C ILE A 34 4.45 7.58 2.92
N ILE A 35 4.10 8.81 2.56
CA ILE A 35 4.98 9.68 1.78
C ILE A 35 6.26 10.02 2.55
N GLY A 36 6.14 10.31 3.85
CA GLY A 36 7.29 10.58 4.72
C GLY A 36 8.26 9.41 4.77
N ALA A 37 7.76 8.17 4.82
CA ALA A 37 8.58 6.97 4.78
C ALA A 37 9.25 6.74 3.41
N MET A 38 8.63 7.19 2.33
CA MET A 38 9.17 7.04 0.96
C MET A 38 10.18 8.13 0.58
N ILE A 39 10.06 9.33 1.15
CA ILE A 39 10.96 10.47 0.83
C ILE A 39 12.43 10.15 1.10
N ILE A 40 12.73 9.36 2.12
CA ILE A 40 14.10 8.97 2.46
C ILE A 40 14.71 7.96 1.50
N ASN A 41 13.95 7.48 0.52
CA ASN A 41 14.36 6.50 -0.48
C ASN A 41 14.97 5.23 0.13
N PRO A 42 14.22 4.50 0.97
CA PRO A 42 14.70 3.28 1.60
C PRO A 42 14.90 2.17 0.56
N LYS A 43 15.77 1.21 0.83
CA LYS A 43 15.89 0.00 0.00
C LYS A 43 14.73 -0.96 0.25
N VAL A 44 14.26 -1.02 1.48
CA VAL A 44 13.12 -1.83 1.92
C VAL A 44 12.18 -0.97 2.75
N LEU A 45 10.92 -1.00 2.43
CA LEU A 45 9.86 -0.29 3.14
C LEU A 45 8.81 -1.29 3.64
N LEU A 46 8.48 -1.21 4.92
CA LEU A 46 7.44 -2.00 5.55
C LEU A 46 6.24 -1.10 5.85
N LEU A 47 5.08 -1.46 5.34
CA LEU A 47 3.83 -0.74 5.55
C LEU A 47 2.79 -1.69 6.16
N ASP A 48 2.37 -1.38 7.37
CA ASP A 48 1.36 -2.15 8.10
C ASP A 48 -0.01 -1.52 7.91
N GLU A 49 -0.91 -2.24 7.23
CA GLU A 49 -2.27 -1.82 6.88
C GLU A 49 -2.34 -0.38 6.33
N PRO A 50 -1.52 -0.01 5.31
CA PRO A 50 -1.34 1.38 4.90
C PRO A 50 -2.57 2.00 4.25
N PHE A 51 -3.54 1.18 3.83
CA PHE A 51 -4.75 1.62 3.14
C PHE A 51 -5.95 1.80 4.06
N ASN A 52 -5.81 1.46 5.33
CA ASN A 52 -6.85 1.73 6.31
C ASN A 52 -7.13 3.23 6.42
N TYR A 53 -8.39 3.58 6.68
CA TYR A 53 -8.88 4.95 6.79
C TYR A 53 -8.83 5.78 5.49
N LEU A 54 -8.48 5.17 4.37
CA LEU A 54 -8.52 5.80 3.05
C LEU A 54 -9.80 5.40 2.32
N ASP A 55 -10.41 6.35 1.63
CA ASP A 55 -11.47 6.07 0.66
C ASP A 55 -10.92 5.28 -0.55
N PRO A 56 -11.77 4.56 -1.30
CA PRO A 56 -11.31 3.71 -2.40
C PRO A 56 -10.45 4.45 -3.46
N SER A 57 -10.79 5.69 -3.77
CA SER A 57 -10.03 6.51 -4.73
C SER A 57 -8.63 6.82 -4.21
N SER A 58 -8.53 7.19 -2.93
CA SER A 58 -7.24 7.43 -2.26
C SER A 58 -6.40 6.16 -2.16
N GLN A 59 -7.02 4.99 -1.88
CA GLN A 59 -6.34 3.70 -1.86
C GLN A 59 -5.67 3.41 -3.20
N MET A 60 -6.41 3.54 -4.30
CA MET A 60 -5.88 3.32 -5.66
C MET A 60 -4.76 4.29 -6.01
N THR A 61 -4.93 5.57 -5.67
CA THR A 61 -3.91 6.60 -5.92
C THR A 61 -2.60 6.29 -5.20
N ILE A 62 -2.66 5.93 -3.91
CA ILE A 62 -1.47 5.56 -3.12
C ILE A 62 -0.86 4.25 -3.62
N ALA A 63 -1.67 3.26 -3.97
CA ALA A 63 -1.18 2.00 -4.52
C ALA A 63 -0.40 2.20 -5.82
N HIS A 64 -0.94 2.98 -6.76
CA HIS A 64 -0.25 3.31 -8.01
C HIS A 64 1.04 4.10 -7.77
N MET A 65 1.04 5.02 -6.80
CA MET A 65 2.25 5.72 -6.39
C MET A 65 3.32 4.75 -5.89
N ILE A 66 2.96 3.84 -4.99
CA ILE A 66 3.88 2.83 -4.45
C ILE A 66 4.44 1.97 -5.59
N GLN A 67 3.59 1.43 -6.45
CA GLN A 67 4.01 0.62 -7.60
C GLN A 67 4.98 1.36 -8.52
N ARG A 68 4.68 2.62 -8.85
CA ARG A 68 5.54 3.46 -9.68
C ARG A 68 6.91 3.65 -9.04
N ILE A 69 6.96 4.01 -7.77
CA ILE A 69 8.22 4.27 -7.06
C ILE A 69 9.03 3.00 -6.88
N CYS A 70 8.40 1.86 -6.59
CA CYS A 70 9.07 0.56 -6.57
C CYS A 70 9.79 0.28 -7.89
N LYS A 71 9.13 0.57 -9.00
CA LYS A 71 9.65 0.33 -10.34
C LYS A 71 10.76 1.29 -10.73
N GLU A 72 10.60 2.59 -10.43
CA GLU A 72 11.54 3.65 -10.81
C GLU A 72 12.80 3.68 -9.92
N GLN A 73 12.67 3.34 -8.65
CA GLN A 73 13.73 3.48 -7.65
C GLN A 73 14.26 2.15 -7.10
N ALA A 74 13.78 1.03 -7.63
CA ALA A 74 14.16 -0.32 -7.20
C ALA A 74 14.00 -0.54 -5.67
N ILE A 75 12.92 -0.01 -5.09
CA ILE A 75 12.57 -0.21 -3.68
C ILE A 75 11.75 -1.49 -3.55
N THR A 76 12.05 -2.30 -2.55
CA THR A 76 11.20 -3.40 -2.14
C THR A 76 10.19 -2.91 -1.10
N VAL A 77 8.89 -3.05 -1.38
CA VAL A 77 7.83 -2.71 -0.42
C VAL A 77 7.12 -3.97 0.03
N ILE A 78 7.00 -4.12 1.34
CA ILE A 78 6.24 -5.19 1.99
C ILE A 78 5.03 -4.53 2.65
N ILE A 79 3.82 -5.01 2.29
CA ILE A 79 2.55 -4.45 2.76
C ILE A 79 1.77 -5.54 3.46
N SER A 80 1.33 -5.29 4.69
CA SER A 80 0.30 -6.10 5.31
C SER A 80 -1.09 -5.57 4.93
N SER A 81 -2.03 -6.46 4.65
CA SER A 81 -3.43 -6.11 4.42
C SER A 81 -4.33 -7.34 4.58
N HIS A 82 -5.56 -7.11 4.99
CA HIS A 82 -6.62 -8.12 5.03
C HIS A 82 -7.58 -8.04 3.83
N ASN A 83 -7.40 -7.07 2.93
CA ASN A 83 -8.19 -6.94 1.71
C ASN A 83 -7.56 -7.76 0.58
N LEU A 84 -8.06 -9.00 0.40
CA LEU A 84 -7.48 -9.97 -0.54
C LEU A 84 -7.50 -9.50 -1.98
N ASN A 85 -8.60 -8.92 -2.44
CA ASN A 85 -8.74 -8.42 -3.82
C ASN A 85 -7.71 -7.32 -4.08
N PHE A 86 -7.62 -6.36 -3.18
CA PHE A 86 -6.70 -5.25 -3.32
C PHE A 86 -5.23 -5.70 -3.31
N VAL A 87 -4.88 -6.64 -2.41
CA VAL A 87 -3.53 -7.22 -2.36
C VAL A 87 -3.20 -7.94 -3.67
N ALA A 88 -4.13 -8.72 -4.21
CA ALA A 88 -3.94 -9.43 -5.47
C ALA A 88 -3.72 -8.46 -6.65
N ASP A 89 -4.39 -7.31 -6.65
CA ASP A 89 -4.26 -6.32 -7.73
C ASP A 89 -2.92 -5.58 -7.74
N ILE A 90 -2.33 -5.35 -6.57
CA ILE A 90 -1.15 -4.49 -6.45
C ILE A 90 0.17 -5.21 -6.24
N SER A 91 0.13 -6.47 -5.81
CA SER A 91 1.33 -7.21 -5.39
C SER A 91 1.91 -8.06 -6.50
N THR A 92 3.24 -8.20 -6.51
CA THR A 92 3.97 -9.13 -7.40
C THR A 92 4.24 -10.49 -6.75
N ARG A 93 4.14 -10.55 -5.43
CA ARG A 93 4.33 -11.76 -4.62
C ARG A 93 3.45 -11.66 -3.38
N ILE A 94 2.87 -12.77 -2.97
CA ILE A 94 1.98 -12.84 -1.82
C ILE A 94 2.52 -13.83 -0.81
N LEU A 95 2.55 -13.40 0.44
CA LEU A 95 2.93 -14.18 1.60
C LEU A 95 1.70 -14.31 2.51
N LEU A 96 1.28 -15.53 2.79
CA LEU A 96 0.17 -15.80 3.69
C LEU A 96 0.70 -16.19 5.07
N LEU A 97 0.33 -15.39 6.06
CA LEU A 97 0.68 -15.59 7.45
C LEU A 97 -0.54 -16.06 8.25
N GLU A 98 -0.38 -17.14 8.99
CA GLU A 98 -1.39 -17.64 9.92
C GLU A 98 -0.76 -17.98 11.26
N LYS A 99 -1.30 -17.42 12.35
CA LYS A 99 -0.85 -17.68 13.74
C LYS A 99 0.68 -17.54 13.90
N GLY A 100 1.26 -16.52 13.25
CA GLY A 100 2.69 -16.21 13.31
C GLY A 100 3.57 -17.12 12.45
N LYS A 101 2.99 -17.93 11.57
CA LYS A 101 3.72 -18.80 10.65
C LYS A 101 3.44 -18.43 9.21
N LEU A 102 4.45 -18.50 8.36
CA LEU A 102 4.31 -18.41 6.93
C LEU A 102 3.74 -19.74 6.41
N VAL A 103 2.51 -19.71 5.89
CA VAL A 103 1.82 -20.92 5.41
C VAL A 103 1.82 -21.05 3.90
N LYS A 104 1.86 -19.91 3.18
CA LYS A 104 1.99 -19.89 1.72
C LYS A 104 2.91 -18.76 1.28
N ASP A 105 3.59 -18.97 0.17
CA ASP A 105 4.47 -18.02 -0.50
C ASP A 105 4.43 -18.30 -2.00
N PHE A 106 3.89 -17.38 -2.78
CA PHE A 106 3.73 -17.57 -4.22
C PHE A 106 3.83 -16.26 -5.01
N PRO A 107 4.34 -16.31 -6.24
CA PRO A 107 4.32 -15.16 -7.13
C PRO A 107 2.89 -14.86 -7.56
N ASN A 108 2.57 -13.57 -7.69
CA ASN A 108 1.31 -13.13 -8.24
C ASN A 108 1.51 -12.72 -9.71
N ALA A 109 1.42 -13.69 -10.59
CA ALA A 109 1.45 -13.45 -12.03
C ALA A 109 0.01 -13.40 -12.56
N ASP A 110 -0.32 -12.31 -13.26
CA ASP A 110 -1.57 -12.16 -14.02
C ASP A 110 -2.88 -12.34 -13.20
N GLY A 111 -2.87 -11.97 -11.91
CA GLY A 111 -4.05 -12.04 -11.06
C GLY A 111 -4.44 -13.46 -10.60
N ALA A 112 -3.65 -14.47 -10.87
CA ALA A 112 -3.91 -15.86 -10.44
C ALA A 112 -3.97 -16.02 -8.92
N ALA A 113 -3.36 -15.12 -8.19
CA ALA A 113 -3.28 -15.16 -6.73
C ALA A 113 -4.64 -15.09 -6.04
N ILE A 114 -5.60 -14.38 -6.61
CA ILE A 114 -6.93 -14.24 -6.00
C ILE A 114 -7.67 -15.58 -5.92
N ALA A 115 -7.55 -16.42 -6.95
CA ALA A 115 -8.16 -17.74 -6.97
C ALA A 115 -7.59 -18.63 -5.87
N GLU A 116 -6.27 -18.63 -5.69
CA GLU A 116 -5.58 -19.40 -4.67
C GLU A 116 -5.91 -18.91 -3.24
N LEU A 117 -6.02 -17.60 -3.05
CA LEU A 117 -6.44 -17.01 -1.78
C LEU A 117 -7.89 -17.37 -1.45
N ASN A 118 -8.79 -17.27 -2.41
CA ASN A 118 -10.20 -17.62 -2.23
C ASN A 118 -10.37 -19.10 -1.88
N GLU A 119 -9.66 -19.99 -2.56
CA GLU A 119 -9.64 -21.41 -2.24
C GLU A 119 -9.15 -21.65 -0.80
N TYR A 120 -8.07 -21.02 -0.40
CA TYR A 120 -7.51 -21.18 0.95
C TYR A 120 -8.48 -20.72 2.05
N PHE A 121 -9.16 -19.59 1.83
CA PHE A 121 -10.12 -19.05 2.79
C PHE A 121 -11.53 -19.64 2.67
N GLY A 122 -11.75 -20.57 1.73
CA GLY A 122 -13.06 -21.16 1.48
C GLY A 122 -14.10 -20.17 0.93
N ILE A 123 -13.65 -19.09 0.28
CA ILE A 123 -14.50 -18.08 -0.33
C ILE A 123 -14.87 -18.61 -1.71
N GLN A 124 -16.15 -19.02 -1.90
CA GLN A 124 -16.63 -19.36 -3.23
C GLN A 124 -16.80 -18.09 -4.06
N ALA A 125 -16.24 -18.08 -5.26
CA ALA A 125 -16.53 -17.03 -6.23
C ALA A 125 -18.02 -17.16 -6.63
N GLU A 126 -18.82 -16.14 -6.32
CA GLU A 126 -20.17 -15.99 -6.85
C GLU A 126 -20.14 -15.64 -8.34
#